data_b08e9adeb469e83e93c8eacd4cbef12b
#
_entry.id   b08e9adeb469e83e93c8eacd4cbef12b
#
_cell.length_a   1.000
_cell.length_b   1.000
_cell.length_c   1.000
_cell.angle_alpha   90.00
_cell.angle_beta   90.00
_cell.angle_gamma   90.00
#
_symmetry.space_group_name_H-M   'P 1'
#
loop_
_entity.id
_entity.type
_entity.pdbx_description
1 polymer ?
#
loop_
_entity_poly.entity_id
_entity_poly.type
_entity_poly.pdbx_seq_one_letter_code
_entity_poly.pdbx_strand_id
1 'polypeptide(L)'
;HVRDPETTRPSMNMEFYREVTEGIRASGIDVLLNLTTGPGARFSPATNDPRIASNDSKMCTPSARVRHVLELSPEICSLDIVTMNRKSHVFLNHPEHLKYMSAAIRAAGVKPELEVFDTGHILNAINLIKDGLIQSPPFFQFCLGVDYGAPATVESIIIMKNMLPRNAVWSA
;
A
#
# COMPACT_ATOMS: atom_id res chain seq x y z
N HIS A 1 -4.55 0.96 -9.75
CA HIS A 1 -3.33 1.71 -10.09
C HIS A 1 -3.60 2.64 -11.26
N VAL A 2 -3.68 3.94 -10.99
CA VAL A 2 -3.89 4.95 -12.01
C VAL A 2 -2.59 5.16 -12.81
N ARG A 3 -2.74 5.29 -14.12
CA ARG A 3 -1.63 5.48 -15.06
C ARG A 3 -1.87 6.73 -15.90
N ASP A 4 -0.79 7.36 -16.28
CA ASP A 4 -0.79 8.41 -17.26
C ASP A 4 -1.24 7.84 -18.61
N PRO A 5 -2.28 8.39 -19.27
CA PRO A 5 -2.84 7.81 -20.49
C PRO A 5 -1.88 7.89 -21.71
N GLU A 6 -0.95 8.85 -21.72
CA GLU A 6 0.00 9.00 -22.81
C GLU A 6 1.22 8.09 -22.66
N THR A 7 1.75 7.98 -21.42
CA THR A 7 3.00 7.26 -21.16
C THR A 7 2.79 5.86 -20.62
N THR A 8 1.58 5.51 -20.19
CA THR A 8 1.20 4.26 -19.51
C THR A 8 1.94 4.01 -18.18
N ARG A 9 2.69 4.98 -17.69
CA ARG A 9 3.46 4.90 -16.44
C ARG A 9 2.56 5.17 -15.23
N PRO A 10 2.85 4.57 -14.06
CA PRO A 10 2.15 4.92 -12.82
C PRO A 10 2.21 6.42 -12.57
N SER A 11 1.07 7.00 -12.19
CA SER A 11 0.93 8.44 -11.98
C SER A 11 0.38 8.73 -10.59
N MET A 12 0.77 9.88 -10.02
CA MET A 12 0.18 10.47 -8.82
C MET A 12 -0.63 11.75 -9.15
N ASN A 13 -0.92 11.98 -10.44
CA ASN A 13 -1.74 13.12 -10.84
C ASN A 13 -3.17 12.95 -10.32
N MET A 14 -3.61 13.92 -9.52
CA MET A 14 -4.93 13.91 -8.88
C MET A 14 -6.09 13.94 -9.90
N GLU A 15 -5.91 14.58 -11.04
CA GLU A 15 -6.94 14.63 -12.08
C GLU A 15 -7.23 13.24 -12.65
N PHE A 16 -6.19 12.44 -12.90
CA PHE A 16 -6.37 11.07 -13.38
C PHE A 16 -7.06 10.18 -12.33
N TYR A 17 -6.73 10.35 -11.04
CA TYR A 17 -7.45 9.65 -9.97
C TYR A 17 -8.92 10.06 -9.91
N ARG A 18 -9.20 11.36 -10.06
CA ARG A 18 -10.57 11.88 -10.05
C ARG A 18 -11.37 11.35 -11.24
N GLU A 19 -10.82 11.46 -12.45
CA GLU A 19 -11.46 10.97 -13.68
C GLU A 19 -11.84 9.49 -13.58
N VAL A 20 -10.90 8.64 -13.16
CA VAL A 20 -11.15 7.20 -12.98
C VAL A 20 -12.22 6.95 -11.92
N THR A 21 -12.12 7.61 -10.77
CA THR A 21 -13.05 7.45 -9.65
C THR A 21 -14.46 7.88 -10.02
N GLU A 22 -14.60 9.05 -10.63
CA GLU A 22 -15.88 9.61 -11.05
C GLU A 22 -16.49 8.78 -12.18
N GLY A 23 -15.67 8.32 -13.14
CA GLY A 23 -16.12 7.45 -14.22
C GLY A 23 -16.68 6.11 -13.72
N ILE A 24 -16.00 5.46 -12.77
CA ILE A 24 -16.50 4.22 -12.16
C ILE A 24 -17.81 4.47 -11.40
N ARG A 25 -17.86 5.52 -10.58
CA ARG A 25 -19.08 5.86 -9.82
C ARG A 25 -20.26 6.22 -10.73
N ALA A 26 -20.00 6.98 -11.79
CA ALA A 26 -21.02 7.36 -12.76
C ALA A 26 -21.56 6.18 -13.59
N SER A 27 -20.80 5.10 -13.73
CA SER A 27 -21.23 3.90 -14.46
C SER A 27 -22.36 3.14 -13.77
N GLY A 28 -22.58 3.39 -12.47
CA GLY A 28 -23.61 2.69 -11.68
C GLY A 28 -23.30 1.21 -11.37
N ILE A 29 -22.07 0.76 -11.68
CA ILE A 29 -21.62 -0.61 -11.36
C ILE A 29 -21.40 -0.70 -9.85
N ASP A 30 -21.99 -1.75 -9.23
CA ASP A 30 -21.81 -2.04 -7.80
C ASP A 30 -20.46 -2.74 -7.54
N VAL A 31 -19.41 -1.94 -7.34
CA VAL A 31 -18.03 -2.41 -7.07
C VAL A 31 -17.39 -1.58 -5.96
N LEU A 32 -16.48 -2.19 -5.22
CA LEU A 32 -15.64 -1.49 -4.27
C LEU A 32 -14.47 -0.82 -5.02
N LEU A 33 -14.28 0.46 -4.76
CA LEU A 33 -13.15 1.20 -5.31
C LEU A 33 -11.95 1.09 -4.37
N ASN A 34 -10.83 0.57 -4.89
CA ASN A 34 -9.56 0.47 -4.18
C ASN A 34 -8.50 1.37 -4.83
N LEU A 35 -8.01 2.37 -4.11
CA LEU A 35 -6.95 3.28 -4.58
C LEU A 35 -5.66 3.02 -3.83
N THR A 36 -4.58 2.75 -4.58
CA THR A 36 -3.27 2.42 -3.98
C THR A 36 -2.55 3.63 -3.38
N THR A 37 -1.88 3.45 -2.24
CA THR A 37 -0.95 4.42 -1.64
C THR A 37 0.52 4.06 -1.90
N GLY A 38 0.80 3.03 -2.72
CA GLY A 38 2.14 2.54 -3.02
C GLY A 38 3.07 3.53 -3.73
N PRO A 39 2.61 4.34 -4.71
CA PRO A 39 3.47 5.34 -5.36
C PRO A 39 4.12 6.30 -4.37
N GLY A 40 5.39 6.67 -4.62
CA GLY A 40 6.14 7.56 -3.73
C GLY A 40 6.93 6.84 -2.63
N ALA A 41 7.14 5.53 -2.75
CA ALA A 41 7.95 4.73 -1.82
C ALA A 41 9.22 4.13 -2.47
N ARG A 42 9.55 4.53 -3.69
CA ARG A 42 10.71 3.99 -4.40
C ARG A 42 11.98 4.74 -4.06
N PHE A 43 12.94 4.05 -3.44
CA PHE A 43 14.31 4.52 -3.22
C PHE A 43 15.27 3.71 -4.08
N SER A 44 16.13 4.39 -4.83
CA SER A 44 17.24 3.82 -5.57
C SER A 44 18.51 4.57 -5.15
N PRO A 45 19.56 3.89 -4.63
CA PRO A 45 20.79 4.55 -4.25
C PRO A 45 21.55 5.05 -5.48
N ALA A 46 22.27 6.16 -5.34
CA ALA A 46 23.15 6.63 -6.38
C ALA A 46 24.41 5.74 -6.48
N THR A 47 24.90 5.52 -7.71
CA THR A 47 26.02 4.60 -7.96
C THR A 47 27.34 5.08 -7.34
N ASN A 48 27.55 6.39 -7.31
CA ASN A 48 28.78 7.02 -6.79
C ASN A 48 28.76 7.25 -5.28
N ASP A 49 27.58 7.37 -4.68
CA ASP A 49 27.39 7.46 -3.23
C ASP A 49 26.05 6.82 -2.84
N PRO A 50 26.06 5.58 -2.33
CA PRO A 50 24.83 4.86 -1.99
C PRO A 50 24.04 5.46 -0.81
N ARG A 51 24.58 6.45 -0.10
CA ARG A 51 23.89 7.17 0.99
C ARG A 51 22.87 8.17 0.47
N ILE A 52 22.96 8.57 -0.79
CA ILE A 52 22.05 9.52 -1.43
C ILE A 52 21.17 8.84 -2.48
N ALA A 53 20.01 9.43 -2.73
CA ALA A 53 19.09 8.94 -3.74
C ALA A 53 19.58 9.24 -5.17
N SER A 54 19.44 8.29 -6.08
CA SER A 54 19.60 8.52 -7.51
C SER A 54 18.38 9.26 -8.10
N ASN A 55 18.51 9.73 -9.34
CA ASN A 55 17.41 10.37 -10.09
C ASN A 55 16.22 9.41 -10.35
N ASP A 56 16.45 8.10 -10.25
CA ASP A 56 15.40 7.09 -10.39
C ASP A 56 14.54 6.93 -9.13
N SER A 57 14.95 7.53 -8.02
CA SER A 57 14.15 7.53 -6.79
C SER A 57 12.88 8.35 -6.96
N LYS A 58 11.79 7.82 -6.41
CA LYS A 58 10.46 8.45 -6.40
C LYS A 58 9.93 8.40 -4.97
N MET A 59 10.58 9.18 -4.09
CA MET A 59 10.16 9.31 -2.70
C MET A 59 9.26 10.52 -2.54
N CYS A 60 8.12 10.33 -1.87
CA CYS A 60 7.17 11.39 -1.53
C CYS A 60 6.93 11.44 -0.03
N THR A 61 6.41 12.55 0.46
CA THR A 61 5.92 12.64 1.84
C THR A 61 4.71 11.71 2.05
N PRO A 62 4.49 11.21 3.27
CA PRO A 62 3.31 10.37 3.54
C PRO A 62 1.99 11.11 3.28
N SER A 63 1.94 12.43 3.50
CA SER A 63 0.77 13.26 3.16
C SER A 63 0.48 13.31 1.65
N ALA A 64 1.50 13.43 0.82
CA ALA A 64 1.32 13.39 -0.64
C ALA A 64 0.82 12.02 -1.11
N ARG A 65 1.30 10.94 -0.47
CA ARG A 65 0.93 9.56 -0.84
C ARG A 65 -0.51 9.19 -0.51
N VAL A 66 -1.14 9.80 0.49
CA VAL A 66 -2.54 9.54 0.85
C VAL A 66 -3.51 10.61 0.32
N ARG A 67 -3.02 11.66 -0.30
CA ARG A 67 -3.83 12.81 -0.71
C ARG A 67 -5.08 12.41 -1.50
N HIS A 68 -4.93 11.58 -2.53
CA HIS A 68 -6.04 11.12 -3.38
C HIS A 68 -7.05 10.27 -2.61
N VAL A 69 -6.60 9.48 -1.62
CA VAL A 69 -7.50 8.72 -0.74
C VAL A 69 -8.36 9.66 0.11
N LEU A 70 -7.74 10.71 0.68
CA LEU A 70 -8.45 11.69 1.52
C LEU A 70 -9.43 12.55 0.72
N GLU A 71 -9.07 12.93 -0.52
CA GLU A 71 -9.93 13.78 -1.36
C GLU A 71 -11.08 12.99 -2.02
N LEU A 72 -10.83 11.73 -2.41
CA LEU A 72 -11.79 10.95 -3.21
C LEU A 72 -12.59 9.94 -2.37
N SER A 73 -12.17 9.66 -1.14
CA SER A 73 -12.85 8.79 -0.19
C SER A 73 -13.32 7.46 -0.82
N PRO A 74 -12.39 6.62 -1.35
CA PRO A 74 -12.75 5.29 -1.83
C PRO A 74 -13.17 4.39 -0.67
N GLU A 75 -13.83 3.28 -0.94
CA GLU A 75 -14.19 2.29 0.07
C GLU A 75 -12.96 1.63 0.68
N ILE A 76 -11.93 1.38 -0.16
CA ILE A 76 -10.69 0.71 0.21
C ILE A 76 -9.50 1.51 -0.33
N CYS A 77 -8.37 1.43 0.36
CA CYS A 77 -7.08 1.83 -0.20
C CYS A 77 -6.02 0.79 0.16
N SER A 78 -5.17 0.40 -0.79
CA SER A 78 -4.06 -0.49 -0.45
C SER A 78 -2.96 0.28 0.28
N LEU A 79 -2.45 -0.35 1.34
CA LEU A 79 -1.37 0.17 2.18
C LEU A 79 -0.31 -0.92 2.36
N ASP A 80 0.83 -0.75 1.70
CA ASP A 80 1.96 -1.67 1.82
C ASP A 80 2.61 -1.57 3.21
N ILE A 81 2.50 -2.60 4.03
CA ILE A 81 3.08 -2.66 5.39
C ILE A 81 4.53 -3.14 5.35
N VAL A 82 5.31 -2.61 4.43
CA VAL A 82 6.61 -3.19 4.09
C VAL A 82 7.68 -2.15 3.80
N THR A 83 8.91 -2.46 4.19
CA THR A 83 10.13 -1.98 3.54
C THR A 83 10.89 -3.20 3.06
N MET A 84 11.09 -3.32 1.74
CA MET A 84 11.71 -4.51 1.15
C MET A 84 12.47 -4.18 -0.13
N ASN A 85 13.40 -5.05 -0.48
CA ASN A 85 14.05 -4.99 -1.78
C ASN A 85 13.06 -5.26 -2.92
N ARG A 86 13.32 -4.65 -4.05
CA ARG A 86 12.79 -4.99 -5.37
C ARG A 86 13.97 -5.16 -6.31
N LYS A 87 13.78 -5.69 -7.52
CA LYS A 87 14.88 -5.97 -8.47
C LYS A 87 15.87 -4.82 -8.65
N SER A 88 15.40 -3.58 -8.69
CA SER A 88 16.22 -2.39 -9.03
C SER A 88 16.14 -1.27 -7.99
N HIS A 89 15.44 -1.45 -6.89
CA HIS A 89 15.22 -0.40 -5.89
C HIS A 89 14.78 -1.00 -4.55
N VAL A 90 14.69 -0.17 -3.54
CA VAL A 90 14.02 -0.49 -2.27
C VAL A 90 12.63 0.14 -2.28
N PHE A 91 11.62 -0.62 -1.95
CA PHE A 91 10.31 -0.09 -1.58
C PHE A 91 10.36 0.27 -0.10
N LEU A 92 10.24 1.56 0.22
CA LEU A 92 10.54 2.08 1.55
C LEU A 92 9.31 2.70 2.20
N ASN A 93 8.87 2.10 3.30
CA ASN A 93 7.90 2.65 4.22
C ASN A 93 8.50 2.76 5.62
N HIS A 94 8.97 3.96 5.98
CA HIS A 94 9.43 4.22 7.34
C HIS A 94 8.27 4.02 8.33
N PRO A 95 8.49 3.46 9.54
CA PRO A 95 7.42 3.24 10.52
C PRO A 95 6.56 4.48 10.82
N GLU A 96 7.17 5.65 10.95
CA GLU A 96 6.43 6.91 11.19
C GLU A 96 5.58 7.34 9.97
N HIS A 97 6.01 7.01 8.74
CA HIS A 97 5.19 7.22 7.55
C HIS A 97 3.96 6.31 7.56
N LEU A 98 4.12 5.04 7.94
CA LEU A 98 3.00 4.11 8.09
C LEU A 98 2.02 4.57 9.16
N LYS A 99 2.50 5.03 10.32
CA LYS A 99 1.63 5.58 11.37
C LYS A 99 0.83 6.79 10.86
N TYR A 100 1.50 7.73 10.19
CA TYR A 100 0.85 8.92 9.63
C TYR A 100 -0.24 8.52 8.62
N MET A 101 0.12 7.68 7.63
CA MET A 101 -0.82 7.26 6.59
C MET A 101 -2.00 6.48 7.18
N SER A 102 -1.75 5.55 8.09
CA SER A 102 -2.80 4.79 8.77
C SER A 102 -3.76 5.69 9.55
N ALA A 103 -3.23 6.66 10.30
CA ALA A 103 -4.05 7.63 11.04
C ALA A 103 -4.91 8.49 10.10
N ALA A 104 -4.34 8.97 8.99
CA ALA A 104 -5.04 9.78 8.01
C ALA A 104 -6.14 8.98 7.29
N ILE A 105 -5.83 7.75 6.83
CA ILE A 105 -6.79 6.84 6.19
C ILE A 105 -7.95 6.53 7.16
N ARG A 106 -7.63 6.21 8.43
CA ARG A 106 -8.65 5.98 9.45
C ARG A 106 -9.54 7.19 9.68
N ALA A 107 -8.97 8.40 9.77
CA ALA A 107 -9.72 9.64 9.97
C ALA A 107 -10.67 9.93 8.79
N ALA A 108 -10.28 9.53 7.57
CA ALA A 108 -11.12 9.65 6.38
C ALA A 108 -12.23 8.57 6.28
N GLY A 109 -12.27 7.61 7.21
CA GLY A 109 -13.25 6.51 7.18
C GLY A 109 -13.00 5.46 6.10
N VAL A 110 -11.84 5.49 5.45
CA VAL A 110 -11.46 4.54 4.39
C VAL A 110 -10.88 3.26 5.00
N LYS A 111 -11.19 2.11 4.39
CA LYS A 111 -10.68 0.81 4.83
C LYS A 111 -9.30 0.54 4.22
N PRO A 112 -8.21 0.44 5.01
CA PRO A 112 -6.93 0.02 4.46
C PRO A 112 -6.92 -1.49 4.18
N GLU A 113 -6.51 -1.86 2.97
CA GLU A 113 -6.08 -3.20 2.59
C GLU A 113 -4.59 -3.30 2.91
N LEU A 114 -4.24 -4.09 3.94
CA LEU A 114 -2.88 -4.20 4.45
C LEU A 114 -2.11 -5.20 3.59
N GLU A 115 -1.32 -4.71 2.65
CA GLU A 115 -0.49 -5.54 1.80
C GLU A 115 0.74 -6.05 2.56
N VAL A 116 0.85 -7.37 2.67
CA VAL A 116 1.93 -8.07 3.37
C VAL A 116 2.59 -9.08 2.44
N PHE A 117 3.91 -9.06 2.39
CA PHE A 117 4.73 -9.83 1.46
C PHE A 117 5.54 -10.92 2.17
N ASP A 118 5.53 -10.91 3.51
CA ASP A 118 6.23 -11.87 4.35
C ASP A 118 5.67 -11.82 5.78
N THR A 119 6.04 -12.77 6.61
CA THR A 119 5.62 -12.92 8.01
C THR A 119 5.96 -11.70 8.88
N GLY A 120 7.14 -11.09 8.68
CA GLY A 120 7.54 -9.87 9.40
C GLY A 120 6.61 -8.67 9.15
N HIS A 121 6.00 -8.58 7.98
CA HIS A 121 5.07 -7.50 7.64
C HIS A 121 3.74 -7.65 8.39
N ILE A 122 3.32 -8.89 8.68
CA ILE A 122 2.15 -9.16 9.52
C ILE A 122 2.36 -8.62 10.94
N LEU A 123 3.56 -8.78 11.51
CA LEU A 123 3.89 -8.25 12.82
C LEU A 123 3.85 -6.71 12.84
N ASN A 124 4.32 -6.05 11.77
CA ASN A 124 4.18 -4.60 11.61
C ASN A 124 2.71 -4.16 11.59
N ALA A 125 1.87 -4.86 10.82
CA ALA A 125 0.43 -4.60 10.77
C ALA A 125 -0.22 -4.78 12.16
N ILE A 126 0.13 -5.85 12.89
CA ILE A 126 -0.36 -6.10 14.25
C ILE A 126 0.03 -4.97 15.22
N ASN A 127 1.21 -4.39 15.07
CA ASN A 127 1.62 -3.24 15.89
C ASN A 127 0.75 -2.01 15.58
N LEU A 128 0.46 -1.70 14.31
CA LEU A 128 -0.46 -0.62 13.93
C LEU A 128 -1.89 -0.86 14.44
N ILE A 129 -2.34 -2.12 14.48
CA ILE A 129 -3.64 -2.50 15.05
C ILE A 129 -3.65 -2.25 16.57
N LYS A 130 -2.60 -2.66 17.31
CA LYS A 130 -2.45 -2.43 18.75
C LYS A 130 -2.39 -0.95 19.10
N ASP A 131 -1.74 -0.14 18.25
CA ASP A 131 -1.69 1.32 18.40
C ASP A 131 -3.04 1.99 18.07
N GLY A 132 -4.06 1.21 17.71
CA GLY A 132 -5.39 1.71 17.35
C GLY A 132 -5.46 2.45 16.03
N LEU A 133 -4.47 2.30 15.15
CA LEU A 133 -4.39 3.00 13.86
C LEU A 133 -5.15 2.27 12.75
N ILE A 134 -5.42 0.97 12.90
CA ILE A 134 -6.18 0.16 11.94
C ILE A 134 -7.51 -0.25 12.56
N GLN A 135 -8.61 0.01 11.85
CA GLN A 135 -9.96 -0.36 12.28
C GLN A 135 -10.22 -1.86 12.17
N SER A 136 -10.92 -2.41 13.17
CA SER A 136 -11.39 -3.79 13.19
C SER A 136 -12.66 -3.97 12.33
N PRO A 137 -12.84 -5.12 11.65
CA PRO A 137 -11.84 -6.16 11.43
C PRO A 137 -10.73 -5.69 10.47
N PRO A 138 -9.45 -6.03 10.71
CA PRO A 138 -8.40 -5.66 9.76
C PRO A 138 -8.52 -6.49 8.47
N PHE A 139 -8.20 -5.87 7.32
CA PHE A 139 -8.21 -6.53 6.03
C PHE A 139 -6.78 -6.69 5.51
N PHE A 140 -6.36 -7.92 5.24
CA PHE A 140 -5.02 -8.26 4.77
C PHE A 140 -5.06 -8.78 3.33
N GLN A 141 -4.07 -8.38 2.54
CA GLN A 141 -3.76 -8.95 1.24
C GLN A 141 -2.38 -9.61 1.28
N PHE A 142 -2.31 -10.93 1.02
CA PHE A 142 -1.05 -11.64 0.90
C PHE A 142 -0.51 -11.50 -0.52
N CYS A 143 0.59 -10.78 -0.68
CA CYS A 143 1.27 -10.59 -1.95
C CYS A 143 2.44 -11.58 -2.06
N LEU A 144 2.14 -12.81 -2.47
CA LEU A 144 3.10 -13.91 -2.53
C LEU A 144 3.81 -14.00 -3.90
N GLY A 145 4.98 -14.66 -3.91
CA GLY A 145 5.75 -14.89 -5.14
C GLY A 145 6.42 -13.65 -5.72
N VAL A 146 6.42 -12.55 -4.98
CA VAL A 146 7.16 -11.33 -5.33
C VAL A 146 8.61 -11.50 -4.90
N ASP A 147 9.56 -11.07 -5.75
CA ASP A 147 11.00 -11.14 -5.42
C ASP A 147 11.27 -10.53 -4.05
N TYR A 148 12.07 -11.23 -3.24
CA TYR A 148 12.45 -10.87 -1.86
C TYR A 148 11.31 -10.94 -0.82
N GLY A 149 10.14 -11.47 -1.19
CA GLY A 149 9.03 -11.79 -0.28
C GLY A 149 8.84 -13.30 -0.12
N ALA A 150 7.78 -13.69 0.59
CA ALA A 150 7.42 -15.09 0.76
C ALA A 150 7.05 -15.74 -0.58
N PRO A 151 7.47 -17.02 -0.81
CA PRO A 151 7.14 -17.72 -2.04
C PRO A 151 5.63 -17.99 -2.15
N ALA A 152 5.13 -18.08 -3.40
CA ALA A 152 3.73 -18.43 -3.67
C ALA A 152 3.48 -19.94 -3.49
N THR A 153 3.47 -20.39 -2.24
CA THR A 153 3.24 -21.79 -1.86
C THR A 153 2.12 -21.91 -0.84
N VAL A 154 1.53 -23.10 -0.74
CA VAL A 154 0.51 -23.40 0.25
C VAL A 154 1.03 -23.23 1.68
N GLU A 155 2.28 -23.61 1.93
CA GLU A 155 2.95 -23.47 3.22
C GLU A 155 3.04 -22.00 3.64
N SER A 156 3.41 -21.11 2.71
CA SER A 156 3.45 -19.64 2.97
C SER A 156 2.07 -19.13 3.37
N ILE A 157 1.02 -19.51 2.65
CA ILE A 157 -0.37 -19.11 2.97
C ILE A 157 -0.75 -19.61 4.37
N ILE A 158 -0.47 -20.88 4.69
CA ILE A 158 -0.83 -21.48 5.98
C ILE A 158 -0.12 -20.75 7.13
N ILE A 159 1.20 -20.53 7.01
CA ILE A 159 1.98 -19.85 8.03
C ILE A 159 1.45 -18.42 8.23
N MET A 160 1.32 -17.65 7.16
CA MET A 160 0.88 -16.26 7.24
C MET A 160 -0.56 -16.14 7.78
N LYS A 161 -1.47 -16.98 7.31
CA LYS A 161 -2.85 -17.03 7.80
C LYS A 161 -2.94 -17.33 9.29
N ASN A 162 -2.10 -18.25 9.80
CA ASN A 162 -2.10 -18.60 11.23
C ASN A 162 -1.56 -17.48 12.14
N MET A 163 -0.85 -16.49 11.58
CA MET A 163 -0.38 -15.30 12.31
C MET A 163 -1.42 -14.18 12.38
N LEU A 164 -2.48 -14.23 11.59
CA LEU A 164 -3.49 -13.18 11.55
C LEU A 164 -4.30 -13.10 12.86
N PRO A 165 -4.78 -11.91 13.24
CA PRO A 165 -5.81 -11.77 14.26
C PRO A 165 -7.04 -12.62 13.93
N ARG A 166 -7.71 -13.18 14.93
CA ARG A 166 -8.85 -14.10 14.74
C ARG A 166 -10.00 -13.52 13.90
N ASN A 167 -10.20 -12.21 14.00
CA ASN A 167 -11.26 -11.49 13.29
C ASN A 167 -10.79 -10.85 11.97
N ALA A 168 -9.58 -11.14 11.50
CA ALA A 168 -9.07 -10.59 10.26
C ALA A 168 -9.83 -11.14 9.05
N VAL A 169 -10.13 -10.26 8.10
CA VAL A 169 -10.50 -10.62 6.73
C VAL A 169 -9.22 -10.66 5.90
N TRP A 170 -9.11 -11.58 4.95
CA TRP A 170 -7.90 -11.69 4.15
C TRP A 170 -8.16 -12.26 2.76
N SER A 171 -7.24 -11.95 1.84
CA SER A 171 -7.15 -12.46 0.47
C SER A 171 -5.68 -12.79 0.12
N ALA A 172 -5.47 -13.57 -0.96
CA ALA A 172 -4.14 -13.95 -1.47
C ALA A 172 -4.15 -14.07 -2.99
#